data_9b1fe7ce9774fd2a3f4fba0806f8be03
#
_entry.id   9b1fe7ce9774fd2a3f4fba0806f8be03
#
_cell.length_a   1.000
_cell.length_b   1.000
_cell.length_c   1.000
_cell.angle_alpha   90.00
_cell.angle_beta   90.00
_cell.angle_gamma   90.00
#
_symmetry.space_group_name_H-M   'P 1'
#
loop_
_entity.id
_entity.type
_entity.pdbx_description
1 polymer ?
#
loop_
_entity_poly.entity_id
_entity_poly.type
_entity_poly.pdbx_seq_one_letter_code
_entity_poly.pdbx_strand_id
1 'polypeptide(L)'
;GLGAFSCILTVWIVRRMGYFDDEMFAFHYDWRLLGFWAWLGGEIVKSSIEVARVVLRRKVHVEPTVVDVDGSGLGPVDLALLGNSITLTPGTLTLDVYEGRLRVHALTREGAAALLSGDMLRRVAGLRKR
;
A
#
# COMPACT_ATOMS: atom_id res chain seq x y z
N GLY A 1 27.99 -21.66 -7.73
CA GLY A 1 28.03 -21.68 -9.11
C GLY A 1 26.93 -20.95 -9.85
N LEU A 2 26.00 -21.68 -10.43
CA LEU A 2 24.96 -21.15 -11.34
C LEU A 2 24.08 -20.04 -10.73
N GLY A 3 23.71 -20.14 -9.44
CA GLY A 3 22.91 -19.12 -8.75
C GLY A 3 23.65 -17.78 -8.63
N ALA A 4 24.92 -17.80 -8.27
CA ALA A 4 25.70 -16.58 -8.19
C ALA A 4 25.88 -15.92 -9.57
N PHE A 5 26.12 -16.72 -10.62
CA PHE A 5 26.19 -16.23 -11.99
C PHE A 5 24.87 -15.57 -12.43
N SER A 6 23.73 -16.21 -12.15
CA SER A 6 22.39 -15.67 -12.44
C SER A 6 22.15 -14.33 -11.72
N CYS A 7 22.50 -14.23 -10.44
CA CYS A 7 22.37 -12.97 -9.68
C CYS A 7 23.23 -11.85 -10.28
N ILE A 8 24.49 -12.16 -10.60
CA ILE A 8 25.42 -11.17 -11.19
C ILE A 8 24.90 -10.70 -12.55
N LEU A 9 24.46 -11.64 -13.39
CA LEU A 9 23.90 -11.33 -14.71
C LEU A 9 22.64 -10.46 -14.60
N THR A 10 21.74 -10.79 -13.68
CA THR A 10 20.52 -10.01 -13.44
C THR A 10 20.86 -8.59 -12.99
N VAL A 11 21.75 -8.44 -12.02
CA VAL A 11 22.19 -7.11 -11.54
C VAL A 11 22.86 -6.31 -12.67
N TRP A 12 23.68 -6.97 -13.50
CA TRP A 12 24.32 -6.31 -14.63
C TRP A 12 23.32 -5.83 -15.68
N ILE A 13 22.34 -6.67 -16.05
CA ILE A 13 21.26 -6.32 -17.00
C ILE A 13 20.43 -5.14 -16.46
N VAL A 14 19.99 -5.20 -15.20
CA VAL A 14 19.17 -4.16 -14.58
C VAL A 14 19.92 -2.82 -14.55
N ARG A 15 21.22 -2.83 -14.22
CA ARG A 15 22.06 -1.62 -14.28
C ARG A 15 22.20 -1.08 -15.69
N ARG A 16 22.36 -1.95 -16.68
CA ARG A 16 22.52 -1.54 -18.08
C ARG A 16 21.22 -0.97 -18.67
N MET A 17 20.07 -1.42 -18.20
CA MET A 17 18.75 -0.92 -18.63
C MET A 17 18.39 0.44 -18.02
N GLY A 18 19.23 1.00 -17.13
CA GLY A 18 18.90 2.26 -16.45
C GLY A 18 17.65 2.18 -15.57
N TYR A 19 17.26 0.98 -15.15
CA TYR A 19 16.03 0.73 -14.37
C TYR A 19 16.14 1.26 -12.93
N PHE A 20 17.35 1.65 -12.53
CA PHE A 20 17.57 2.36 -11.27
C PHE A 20 17.41 3.86 -11.50
N ASP A 21 16.18 4.29 -11.75
CA ASP A 21 15.86 5.72 -11.71
C ASP A 21 16.09 6.24 -10.30
N ASP A 22 16.49 7.51 -10.19
CA ASP A 22 16.74 8.21 -8.93
C ASP A 22 15.51 8.15 -7.97
N GLU A 23 14.33 7.87 -8.50
CA GLU A 23 13.10 7.66 -7.73
C GLU A 23 13.09 6.39 -6.88
N MET A 24 13.76 5.31 -7.32
CA MET A 24 13.90 4.10 -6.50
C MET A 24 14.91 4.26 -5.36
N PHE A 25 15.91 5.13 -5.53
CA PHE A 25 16.84 5.49 -4.45
C PHE A 25 16.29 6.55 -3.49
N ALA A 26 15.16 7.18 -3.82
CA ALA A 26 14.47 8.10 -2.92
C ALA A 26 13.88 7.41 -1.68
N PHE A 27 13.73 6.09 -1.70
CA PHE A 27 13.58 5.31 -0.48
C PHE A 27 14.93 5.21 0.24
N HIS A 28 15.34 6.29 0.86
CA HIS A 28 16.33 6.16 1.92
C HIS A 28 15.76 5.19 2.93
N TYR A 29 16.53 4.11 3.23
CA TYR A 29 16.25 3.17 4.32
C TYR A 29 16.32 3.94 5.66
N ASP A 30 15.32 4.78 5.89
CA ASP A 30 15.20 5.56 7.11
C ASP A 30 14.34 4.78 8.12
N TRP A 31 14.58 4.97 9.42
CA TRP A 31 13.75 4.42 10.50
C TRP A 31 12.26 4.66 10.31
N ARG A 32 11.90 5.69 9.54
CA ARG A 32 10.52 6.02 9.16
C ARG A 32 9.86 4.90 8.37
N LEU A 33 10.59 4.26 7.45
CA LEU A 33 10.05 3.14 6.67
C LEU A 33 9.81 1.91 7.56
N LEU A 34 10.71 1.62 8.49
CA LEU A 34 10.51 0.55 9.47
C LEU A 34 9.32 0.85 10.38
N GLY A 35 9.18 2.10 10.84
CA GLY A 35 8.02 2.55 11.62
C GLY A 35 6.70 2.43 10.84
N PHE A 36 6.71 2.76 9.55
CA PHE A 36 5.57 2.58 8.67
C PHE A 36 5.18 1.10 8.53
N TRP A 37 6.14 0.21 8.29
CA TRP A 37 5.88 -1.23 8.17
C TRP A 37 5.35 -1.84 9.48
N ALA A 38 5.89 -1.42 10.62
CA ALA A 38 5.38 -1.88 11.92
C ALA A 38 3.94 -1.42 12.17
N TRP A 39 3.63 -0.16 11.83
CA TRP A 39 2.28 0.37 11.91
C TRP A 39 1.32 -0.36 10.94
N LEU A 40 1.74 -0.55 9.67
CA LEU A 40 0.95 -1.26 8.66
C LEU A 40 0.66 -2.71 9.10
N GLY A 41 1.65 -3.40 9.67
CA GLY A 41 1.46 -4.73 10.26
C GLY A 41 0.38 -4.74 11.35
N GLY A 42 0.37 -3.74 12.22
CA GLY A 42 -0.68 -3.55 13.23
C GLY A 42 -2.06 -3.33 12.61
N GLU A 43 -2.15 -2.54 11.54
CA GLU A 43 -3.40 -2.28 10.83
C GLU A 43 -3.92 -3.54 10.11
N ILE A 44 -3.02 -4.35 9.52
CA ILE A 44 -3.36 -5.64 8.91
C ILE A 44 -3.95 -6.60 9.96
N VAL A 45 -3.34 -6.70 11.14
CA VAL A 45 -3.85 -7.57 12.21
C VAL A 45 -5.22 -7.11 12.69
N LYS A 46 -5.39 -5.81 12.91
CA LYS A 46 -6.66 -5.22 13.35
C LYS A 46 -7.78 -5.48 12.35
N SER A 47 -7.56 -5.18 11.07
CA SER A 47 -8.55 -5.40 10.02
C SER A 47 -8.82 -6.88 9.78
N SER A 48 -7.81 -7.77 9.95
CA SER A 48 -8.01 -9.21 9.89
C SER A 48 -9.00 -9.69 10.96
N ILE A 49 -8.89 -9.17 12.18
CA ILE A 49 -9.82 -9.48 13.28
C ILE A 49 -11.22 -8.96 12.95
N GLU A 50 -11.33 -7.76 12.38
CA GLU A 50 -12.61 -7.18 11.99
C GLU A 50 -13.31 -8.02 10.91
N VAL A 51 -12.59 -8.40 9.84
CA VAL A 51 -13.11 -9.27 8.79
C VAL A 51 -13.49 -10.63 9.33
N ALA A 52 -12.65 -11.25 10.19
CA ALA A 52 -12.98 -12.52 10.84
C ALA A 52 -14.27 -12.43 11.67
N ARG A 53 -14.47 -11.33 12.40
CA ARG A 53 -15.72 -11.10 13.15
C ARG A 53 -16.93 -10.99 12.24
N VAL A 54 -16.78 -10.33 11.07
CA VAL A 54 -17.86 -10.23 10.07
C VAL A 54 -18.21 -11.61 9.54
N VAL A 55 -17.22 -12.42 9.17
CA VAL A 55 -17.42 -13.77 8.62
C VAL A 55 -18.03 -14.72 9.65
N LEU A 56 -17.64 -14.61 10.92
CA LEU A 56 -18.14 -15.47 12.00
C LEU A 56 -19.53 -15.07 12.51
N ARG A 57 -20.03 -13.91 12.13
CA ARG A 57 -21.39 -13.50 12.49
C ARG A 57 -22.43 -14.32 11.72
N ARG A 58 -23.43 -14.81 12.42
CA ARG A 58 -24.52 -15.64 11.86
C ARG A 58 -25.39 -14.91 10.83
N LYS A 59 -25.42 -13.56 10.87
CA LYS A 59 -26.01 -12.69 9.84
C LYS A 59 -24.91 -11.77 9.34
N VAL A 60 -24.38 -12.09 8.16
CA VAL A 60 -23.37 -11.27 7.49
C VAL A 60 -24.10 -10.06 6.87
N HIS A 61 -23.91 -8.89 7.46
CA HIS A 61 -24.35 -7.63 6.86
C HIS A 61 -23.09 -6.97 6.27
N VAL A 62 -22.85 -7.26 5.01
CA VAL A 62 -21.73 -6.67 4.26
C VAL A 62 -22.33 -5.56 3.40
N GLU A 63 -21.80 -4.35 3.52
CA GLU A 63 -22.15 -3.23 2.66
C GLU A 63 -20.92 -2.81 1.85
N PRO A 64 -20.66 -3.50 0.73
CA PRO A 64 -19.53 -3.17 -0.12
C PRO A 64 -19.68 -1.75 -0.65
N THR A 65 -18.62 -0.98 -0.54
CA THR A 65 -18.61 0.42 -0.96
C THR A 65 -17.35 0.68 -1.77
N VAL A 66 -17.49 1.43 -2.86
CA VAL A 66 -16.36 1.92 -3.65
C VAL A 66 -16.13 3.38 -3.29
N VAL A 67 -14.91 3.71 -2.94
CA VAL A 67 -14.49 5.08 -2.59
C VAL A 67 -13.27 5.49 -3.42
N ASP A 68 -13.18 6.77 -3.73
CA ASP A 68 -12.00 7.34 -4.39
C ASP A 68 -11.16 8.07 -3.33
N VAL A 69 -9.91 7.65 -3.18
CA VAL A 69 -8.92 8.26 -2.29
C VAL A 69 -8.07 9.23 -3.11
N ASP A 70 -8.02 10.49 -2.72
CA ASP A 70 -7.26 11.52 -3.42
C ASP A 70 -5.79 11.47 -2.98
N GLY A 71 -4.92 11.00 -3.88
CA GLY A 71 -3.48 10.97 -3.73
C GLY A 71 -2.74 11.94 -4.65
N SER A 72 -3.40 12.98 -5.17
CA SER A 72 -2.86 13.91 -6.16
C SER A 72 -1.56 14.64 -5.74
N GLY A 73 -1.27 14.68 -4.43
CA GLY A 73 -0.01 15.22 -3.90
C GLY A 73 1.15 14.23 -3.81
N LEU A 74 0.93 12.96 -4.16
CA LEU A 74 1.92 11.89 -4.07
C LEU A 74 2.63 11.66 -5.41
N GLY A 75 3.91 11.28 -5.35
CA GLY A 75 4.63 10.79 -6.52
C GLY A 75 4.18 9.36 -6.92
N PRO A 76 4.56 8.89 -8.13
CA PRO A 76 4.14 7.58 -8.64
C PRO A 76 4.48 6.42 -7.69
N VAL A 77 5.66 6.45 -7.08
CA VAL A 77 6.12 5.43 -6.13
C VAL A 77 5.30 5.45 -4.84
N ASP A 78 5.01 6.66 -4.32
CA ASP A 78 4.20 6.82 -3.11
C ASP A 78 2.75 6.38 -3.35
N LEU A 79 2.19 6.65 -4.54
CA LEU A 79 0.88 6.15 -4.97
C LEU A 79 0.85 4.62 -5.04
N ALA A 80 1.89 4.00 -5.61
CA ALA A 80 2.02 2.56 -5.65
C ALA A 80 2.13 1.95 -4.24
N LEU A 81 2.92 2.58 -3.36
CA LEU A 81 3.03 2.16 -1.97
C LEU A 81 1.69 2.27 -1.24
N LEU A 82 0.97 3.37 -1.43
CA LEU A 82 -0.35 3.57 -0.84
C LEU A 82 -1.34 2.51 -1.33
N GLY A 83 -1.44 2.28 -2.64
CA GLY A 83 -2.34 1.28 -3.23
C GLY A 83 -2.04 -0.14 -2.75
N ASN A 84 -0.76 -0.51 -2.67
CA ASN A 84 -0.34 -1.80 -2.13
C ASN A 84 -0.66 -1.93 -0.64
N SER A 85 -0.43 -0.88 0.15
CA SER A 85 -0.73 -0.88 1.58
C SER A 85 -2.24 -1.03 1.86
N ILE A 86 -3.08 -0.36 1.05
CA ILE A 86 -4.54 -0.52 1.10
C ILE A 86 -4.93 -1.96 0.78
N THR A 87 -4.37 -2.54 -0.28
CA THR A 87 -4.69 -3.90 -0.72
C THR A 87 -4.20 -4.97 0.28
N LEU A 88 -3.09 -4.73 0.97
CA LEU A 88 -2.59 -5.60 2.04
C LEU A 88 -3.49 -5.57 3.29
N THR A 89 -4.30 -4.53 3.46
CA THR A 89 -5.22 -4.42 4.59
C THR A 89 -6.49 -5.24 4.29
N PRO A 90 -6.79 -6.31 5.04
CA PRO A 90 -7.95 -7.16 4.81
C PRO A 90 -9.26 -6.36 4.76
N GLY A 91 -10.11 -6.69 3.79
CA GLY A 91 -11.38 -6.02 3.59
C GLY A 91 -11.31 -4.78 2.69
N THR A 92 -10.13 -4.46 2.15
CA THR A 92 -9.95 -3.39 1.17
C THR A 92 -9.15 -3.86 -0.05
N LEU A 93 -9.47 -3.32 -1.22
CA LEU A 93 -8.82 -3.66 -2.48
C LEU A 93 -8.72 -2.43 -3.37
N THR A 94 -7.53 -2.07 -3.77
CA THR A 94 -7.33 -1.03 -4.79
C THR A 94 -7.69 -1.60 -6.15
N LEU A 95 -8.69 -1.00 -6.79
CA LEU A 95 -9.20 -1.44 -8.09
C LEU A 95 -8.46 -0.77 -9.25
N ASP A 96 -8.15 0.52 -9.08
CA ASP A 96 -7.56 1.33 -10.15
C ASP A 96 -6.80 2.52 -9.56
N VAL A 97 -5.82 3.01 -10.31
CA VAL A 97 -5.06 4.23 -10.00
C VAL A 97 -5.08 5.11 -11.26
N TYR A 98 -5.77 6.23 -11.19
CA TYR A 98 -5.94 7.14 -12.32
C TYR A 98 -5.82 8.60 -11.87
N GLU A 99 -5.10 9.39 -12.62
CA GLU A 99 -4.94 10.84 -12.38
C GLU A 99 -4.57 11.22 -10.94
N GLY A 100 -3.73 10.41 -10.28
CA GLY A 100 -3.36 10.62 -8.89
C GLY A 100 -4.41 10.22 -7.86
N ARG A 101 -5.50 9.57 -8.26
CA ARG A 101 -6.54 9.03 -7.39
C ARG A 101 -6.52 7.51 -7.38
N LEU A 102 -6.86 6.94 -6.23
CA LEU A 102 -7.00 5.49 -6.07
C LEU A 102 -8.48 5.16 -5.89
N ARG A 103 -9.01 4.32 -6.76
CA ARG A 103 -10.34 3.74 -6.59
C ARG A 103 -10.23 2.47 -5.77
N VAL A 104 -10.90 2.43 -4.64
CA VAL A 104 -10.78 1.37 -3.65
C VAL A 104 -12.15 0.78 -3.35
N HIS A 105 -12.23 -0.54 -3.39
CA HIS A 105 -13.36 -1.31 -2.89
C HIS A 105 -13.13 -1.62 -1.41
N ALA A 106 -14.08 -1.25 -0.57
CA ALA A 106 -14.10 -1.59 0.86
C ALA A 106 -15.26 -2.52 1.16
N LEU A 107 -15.02 -3.57 1.91
CA LEU A 107 -16.00 -4.60 2.28
C LEU A 107 -17.04 -4.07 3.26
N THR A 108 -16.68 -3.08 4.09
CA THR A 108 -17.53 -2.49 5.10
C THR A 108 -17.50 -0.96 5.02
N ARG A 109 -18.55 -0.32 5.53
CA ARG A 109 -18.60 1.16 5.63
C ARG A 109 -17.52 1.70 6.57
N GLU A 110 -17.21 0.97 7.63
CA GLU A 110 -16.16 1.35 8.58
C GLU A 110 -14.79 1.35 7.89
N GLY A 111 -14.51 0.33 7.07
CA GLY A 111 -13.28 0.27 6.27
C GLY A 111 -13.19 1.43 5.27
N ALA A 112 -14.30 1.77 4.61
CA ALA A 112 -14.36 2.94 3.72
C ALA A 112 -14.12 4.26 4.48
N ALA A 113 -14.74 4.43 5.64
CA ALA A 113 -14.56 5.62 6.48
C ALA A 113 -13.11 5.75 6.98
N ALA A 114 -12.48 4.65 7.36
CA ALA A 114 -11.08 4.61 7.77
C ALA A 114 -10.14 5.07 6.64
N LEU A 115 -10.40 4.65 5.39
CA LEU A 115 -9.64 5.11 4.22
C LEU A 115 -9.83 6.61 3.98
N LEU A 116 -11.06 7.10 4.05
CA LEU A 116 -11.38 8.51 3.84
C LEU A 116 -10.85 9.42 4.96
N SER A 117 -10.55 8.89 6.15
CA SER A 117 -9.87 9.65 7.22
C SER A 117 -8.48 10.13 6.81
N GLY A 118 -7.87 9.48 5.80
CA GLY A 118 -6.59 9.86 5.21
C GLY A 118 -5.38 9.56 6.11
N ASP A 119 -5.51 8.74 7.14
CA ASP A 119 -4.39 8.45 8.05
C ASP A 119 -3.25 7.71 7.32
N MET A 120 -3.59 6.70 6.51
CA MET A 120 -2.62 5.97 5.70
C MET A 120 -1.96 6.88 4.65
N LEU A 121 -2.74 7.74 4.00
CA LEU A 121 -2.23 8.73 3.05
C LEU A 121 -1.20 9.66 3.71
N ARG A 122 -1.52 10.22 4.88
CA ARG A 122 -0.61 11.10 5.63
C ARG A 122 0.68 10.40 6.01
N ARG A 123 0.62 9.12 6.38
CA ARG A 123 1.81 8.34 6.73
C ARG A 123 2.69 8.08 5.53
N VAL A 124 2.13 7.70 4.39
CA VAL A 124 2.88 7.52 3.14
C VAL A 124 3.50 8.85 2.70
N ALA A 125 2.75 9.94 2.71
CA ALA A 125 3.28 11.28 2.39
C ALA A 125 4.43 11.71 3.33
N GLY A 126 4.39 11.30 4.59
CA GLY A 126 5.44 11.57 5.58
C GLY A 126 6.73 10.77 5.40
N LEU A 127 6.74 9.72 4.57
CA LEU A 127 7.94 8.94 4.26
C LEU A 127 8.91 9.70 3.36
N ARG A 128 8.38 10.57 2.49
CA ARG A 128 9.19 11.38 1.60
C ARG A 128 9.76 12.58 2.35
N LYS A 129 11.06 12.62 2.59
CA LYS A 129 11.75 13.85 2.96
C LYS A 129 11.68 14.80 1.75
N ARG A 130 11.10 16.00 1.95
CA ARG A 130 11.38 17.15 1.11
C ARG A 130 12.81 17.59 1.27
#